data_649dc4b5b00e2880e44174205cf39e80
#
_entry.id   649dc4b5b00e2880e44174205cf39e80
#
_cell.length_a   1.000
_cell.length_b   1.000
_cell.length_c   1.000
_cell.angle_alpha   90.00
_cell.angle_beta   90.00
_cell.angle_gamma   90.00
#
_symmetry.space_group_name_H-M   'P 1'
#
loop_
_entity.id
_entity.type
_entity.pdbx_description
1 polymer ?
#
loop_
_entity_poly.entity_id
_entity_poly.type
_entity_poly.pdbx_seq_one_letter_code
_entity_poly.pdbx_strand_id
1 'polypeptide(L)'
;MTTGKLLDETATLLIGKNILSVKPGKRRLTIVNGGQTGVDRAALDSAMHLMLPCRGWCPNERWAEDAAIAPNYPLQECGSPTPAVRTELNTIDSDGTLVLSRGNPQDGTPLTVERAKLHGKPTLELNLDETPDVAAFWAWISKHDIRILNIGGPRESFAPGAVYTPTRKILDLILDPTR
;
A
#
# COMPACT_ATOMS: atom_id res chain seq x y z
N MET A 1 -18.72 -6.36 -42.58
CA MET A 1 -17.37 -5.78 -42.41
C MET A 1 -17.55 -4.38 -41.87
N THR A 2 -17.39 -4.19 -40.59
CA THR A 2 -17.37 -2.83 -40.00
C THR A 2 -16.44 -2.88 -38.80
N THR A 3 -15.28 -2.32 -38.96
CA THR A 3 -14.21 -2.19 -37.99
C THR A 3 -14.61 -1.19 -36.91
N GLY A 4 -14.82 -1.67 -35.70
CA GLY A 4 -15.01 -0.84 -34.52
C GLY A 4 -13.67 -0.23 -34.09
N LYS A 5 -13.58 1.08 -34.24
CA LYS A 5 -12.44 1.92 -33.81
C LYS A 5 -12.55 2.09 -32.29
N LEU A 6 -11.57 1.54 -31.54
CA LEU A 6 -11.41 1.83 -30.11
C LEU A 6 -11.07 3.32 -29.97
N LEU A 7 -11.93 4.04 -29.27
CA LEU A 7 -11.69 5.43 -28.87
C LEU A 7 -10.72 5.44 -27.69
N ASP A 8 -9.57 6.05 -27.92
CA ASP A 8 -8.58 6.40 -26.91
C ASP A 8 -9.13 7.58 -26.09
N GLU A 9 -9.68 7.31 -24.91
CA GLU A 9 -10.16 8.36 -24.00
C GLU A 9 -9.01 8.90 -23.16
N THR A 10 -8.35 9.92 -23.69
CA THR A 10 -7.44 10.77 -22.92
C THR A 10 -8.26 11.68 -22.03
N ALA A 11 -8.41 11.35 -20.75
CA ALA A 11 -9.06 12.25 -19.79
C ALA A 11 -8.12 13.41 -19.45
N THR A 12 -8.43 14.60 -19.94
CA THR A 12 -7.71 15.84 -19.61
C THR A 12 -8.40 16.52 -18.42
N LEU A 13 -7.76 16.52 -17.26
CA LEU A 13 -8.22 17.31 -16.12
C LEU A 13 -7.45 18.63 -16.04
N LEU A 14 -8.14 19.76 -16.27
CA LEU A 14 -7.59 21.11 -16.16
C LEU A 14 -7.67 21.60 -14.72
N ILE A 15 -6.54 21.63 -14.01
CA ILE A 15 -6.42 22.34 -12.73
C ILE A 15 -5.21 23.28 -12.84
N GLY A 16 -5.48 24.60 -12.98
CA GLY A 16 -4.47 25.66 -12.96
C GLY A 16 -3.31 25.45 -13.94
N LYS A 17 -2.80 26.44 -14.56
CA LYS A 17 -1.79 26.56 -15.63
C LYS A 17 -0.65 25.53 -15.83
N ASN A 18 -0.77 24.30 -15.30
CA ASN A 18 0.15 23.20 -15.57
C ASN A 18 -0.62 22.00 -16.11
N ILE A 19 -0.43 21.70 -17.39
CA ILE A 19 -0.94 20.49 -18.03
C ILE A 19 -0.01 19.35 -17.60
N LEU A 20 -0.41 18.57 -16.59
CA LEU A 20 0.21 17.28 -16.32
C LEU A 20 -0.34 16.28 -17.33
N SER A 21 0.40 16.03 -18.40
CA SER A 21 0.09 14.94 -19.33
C SER A 21 0.35 13.61 -18.60
N VAL A 22 -0.70 13.00 -18.07
CA VAL A 22 -0.64 11.61 -17.58
C VAL A 22 -0.46 10.72 -18.80
N LYS A 23 0.69 10.08 -18.94
CA LYS A 23 0.92 9.10 -20.01
C LYS A 23 -0.15 8.01 -19.88
N PRO A 24 -0.86 7.64 -20.98
CA PRO A 24 -1.81 6.53 -20.93
C PRO A 24 -1.03 5.24 -20.61
N GLY A 25 -1.44 4.52 -19.56
CA GLY A 25 -0.95 3.17 -19.29
C GLY A 25 -0.46 2.81 -17.90
N LYS A 26 -0.22 3.75 -16.97
CA LYS A 26 0.11 3.35 -15.60
C LYS A 26 -1.16 3.19 -14.76
N ARG A 27 -1.43 1.95 -14.35
CA ARG A 27 -2.52 1.62 -13.43
C ARG A 27 -2.31 2.38 -12.12
N ARG A 28 -3.32 3.14 -11.69
CA ARG A 28 -3.33 3.74 -10.36
C ARG A 28 -3.66 2.65 -9.35
N LEU A 29 -2.72 2.38 -8.44
CA LEU A 29 -2.96 1.47 -7.32
C LEU A 29 -3.82 2.17 -6.26
N THR A 30 -4.71 1.42 -5.62
CA THR A 30 -5.32 1.77 -4.34
C THR A 30 -4.50 1.12 -3.23
N ILE A 31 -4.05 1.89 -2.26
CA ILE A 31 -3.26 1.38 -1.14
C ILE A 31 -4.20 1.05 0.03
N VAL A 32 -3.99 -0.12 0.62
CA VAL A 32 -4.77 -0.62 1.77
C VAL A 32 -3.82 -1.00 2.90
N ASN A 33 -4.14 -0.59 4.13
CA ASN A 33 -3.47 -1.08 5.34
C ASN A 33 -4.21 -0.71 6.63
N GLY A 34 -3.63 -1.03 7.78
CA GLY A 34 -4.25 -0.88 9.11
C GLY A 34 -3.90 0.39 9.87
N GLY A 35 -3.01 1.24 9.37
CA GLY A 35 -2.67 2.53 9.98
C GLY A 35 -1.81 2.46 11.25
N GLN A 36 -1.20 1.32 11.58
CA GLN A 36 -0.25 1.21 12.68
C GLN A 36 0.98 2.09 12.40
N THR A 37 1.80 2.38 13.40
CA THR A 37 3.09 3.06 13.21
C THR A 37 4.01 2.28 12.27
N GLY A 38 5.13 2.87 11.89
CA GLY A 38 6.10 2.22 11.01
C GLY A 38 5.59 2.06 9.58
N VAL A 39 5.55 0.82 9.07
CA VAL A 39 5.22 0.54 7.66
C VAL A 39 3.82 1.02 7.28
N ASP A 40 2.81 0.73 8.08
CA ASP A 40 1.43 1.09 7.74
C ASP A 40 1.27 2.61 7.61
N ARG A 41 1.79 3.38 8.59
CA ARG A 41 1.70 4.83 8.59
C ARG A 41 2.48 5.44 7.42
N ALA A 42 3.67 4.93 7.16
CA ALA A 42 4.49 5.36 6.02
C ALA A 42 3.78 5.10 4.69
N ALA A 43 3.06 3.98 4.56
CA ALA A 43 2.32 3.65 3.35
C ALA A 43 1.14 4.59 3.09
N LEU A 44 0.38 4.95 4.12
CA LEU A 44 -0.69 5.94 3.98
C LEU A 44 -0.13 7.32 3.60
N ASP A 45 0.94 7.74 4.27
CA ASP A 45 1.57 9.03 3.99
C ASP A 45 2.18 9.09 2.58
N SER A 46 2.77 7.99 2.08
CA SER A 46 3.23 7.88 0.68
C SER A 46 2.08 7.95 -0.30
N ALA A 47 1.01 7.21 -0.04
CA ALA A 47 -0.17 7.23 -0.91
C ALA A 47 -0.79 8.63 -0.99
N MET A 48 -0.97 9.30 0.15
CA MET A 48 -1.51 10.66 0.20
C MET A 48 -0.58 11.67 -0.48
N HIS A 49 0.74 11.58 -0.26
CA HIS A 49 1.73 12.43 -0.92
C HIS A 49 1.71 12.28 -2.45
N LEU A 50 1.60 11.05 -2.94
CA LEU A 50 1.55 10.72 -4.36
C LEU A 50 0.14 10.84 -4.96
N MET A 51 -0.83 11.32 -4.18
CA MET A 51 -2.25 11.44 -4.58
C MET A 51 -2.83 10.11 -5.07
N LEU A 52 -2.39 8.98 -4.51
CA LEU A 52 -2.97 7.68 -4.75
C LEU A 52 -4.18 7.46 -3.83
N PRO A 53 -5.23 6.79 -4.30
CA PRO A 53 -6.31 6.36 -3.43
C PRO A 53 -5.77 5.46 -2.30
N CYS A 54 -6.20 5.73 -1.06
CA CYS A 54 -5.87 4.86 0.06
C CYS A 54 -7.07 4.67 0.98
N ARG A 55 -7.13 3.53 1.65
CA ARG A 55 -8.18 3.13 2.58
C ARG A 55 -7.70 1.95 3.44
N GLY A 56 -8.55 1.45 4.31
CA GLY A 56 -8.30 0.21 5.04
C GLY A 56 -9.08 0.10 6.33
N TRP A 57 -8.89 -1.02 6.99
CA TRP A 57 -9.50 -1.35 8.27
C TRP A 57 -8.49 -1.12 9.39
N CYS A 58 -8.88 -0.41 10.43
CA CYS A 58 -8.09 -0.25 11.65
C CYS A 58 -8.82 -0.86 12.87
N PRO A 59 -8.12 -1.08 14.00
CA PRO A 59 -8.77 -1.53 15.23
C PRO A 59 -9.79 -0.51 15.74
N ASN A 60 -10.69 -0.97 16.63
CA ASN A 60 -11.61 -0.09 17.36
C ASN A 60 -10.85 1.03 18.05
N GLU A 61 -11.55 2.17 18.22
CA GLU A 61 -11.00 3.40 18.79
C GLU A 61 -9.80 3.93 18.01
N ARG A 62 -9.65 3.45 16.76
CA ARG A 62 -8.53 3.80 15.88
C ARG A 62 -7.17 3.56 16.55
N TRP A 63 -7.08 2.50 17.34
CA TRP A 63 -5.92 2.23 18.19
C TRP A 63 -4.63 2.01 17.39
N ALA A 64 -3.56 2.69 17.80
CA ALA A 64 -2.18 2.44 17.41
C ALA A 64 -1.26 2.58 18.63
N GLU A 65 -0.02 2.08 18.53
CA GLU A 65 0.91 2.07 19.67
C GLU A 65 1.35 3.46 20.15
N ASP A 66 1.28 4.47 19.29
CA ASP A 66 1.69 5.85 19.58
C ASP A 66 0.51 6.70 20.09
N ALA A 67 -0.67 6.49 19.59
CA ALA A 67 -1.92 7.14 19.98
C ALA A 67 -3.07 6.67 19.06
N ALA A 68 -4.26 7.22 19.21
CA ALA A 68 -5.32 7.01 18.23
C ALA A 68 -4.91 7.52 16.84
N ILE A 69 -5.13 6.70 15.82
CA ILE A 69 -4.84 7.06 14.42
C ILE A 69 -5.63 8.30 14.03
N ALA A 70 -4.94 9.34 13.57
CA ALA A 70 -5.54 10.61 13.24
C ALA A 70 -6.68 10.50 12.22
N PRO A 71 -7.75 11.31 12.32
CA PRO A 71 -8.97 11.18 11.51
C PRO A 71 -8.76 11.53 10.03
N ASN A 72 -7.67 12.19 9.67
CA ASN A 72 -7.31 12.48 8.28
C ASN A 72 -6.91 11.24 7.48
N TYR A 73 -6.55 10.13 8.14
CA TYR A 73 -6.34 8.87 7.45
C TYR A 73 -7.69 8.20 7.13
N PRO A 74 -7.95 7.83 5.86
CA PRO A 74 -9.25 7.33 5.42
C PRO A 74 -9.46 5.84 5.79
N LEU A 75 -9.43 5.55 7.08
CA LEU A 75 -9.56 4.22 7.64
C LEU A 75 -10.92 4.03 8.32
N GLN A 76 -11.43 2.79 8.26
CA GLN A 76 -12.64 2.35 8.93
C GLN A 76 -12.29 1.44 10.11
N GLU A 77 -13.04 1.56 11.20
CA GLU A 77 -12.88 0.66 12.34
C GLU A 77 -13.52 -0.71 12.04
N CYS A 78 -12.80 -1.78 12.37
CA CYS A 78 -13.22 -3.15 12.03
C CYS A 78 -14.18 -3.79 13.05
N GLY A 79 -14.62 -3.06 14.07
CA GLY A 79 -15.49 -3.58 15.11
C GLY A 79 -14.78 -4.48 16.14
N SER A 80 -13.45 -4.59 16.09
CA SER A 80 -12.64 -5.42 16.98
C SER A 80 -11.39 -4.70 17.47
N PRO A 81 -11.00 -4.84 18.73
CA PRO A 81 -9.71 -4.35 19.23
C PRO A 81 -8.54 -5.23 18.80
N THR A 82 -8.80 -6.44 18.28
CA THR A 82 -7.78 -7.42 17.95
C THR A 82 -7.11 -7.06 16.61
N PRO A 83 -5.80 -6.78 16.59
CA PRO A 83 -5.09 -6.41 15.35
C PRO A 83 -5.18 -7.45 14.23
N ALA A 84 -5.31 -8.72 14.56
CA ALA A 84 -5.45 -9.80 13.58
C ALA A 84 -6.71 -9.65 12.70
N VAL A 85 -7.82 -9.14 13.26
CA VAL A 85 -9.08 -8.95 12.52
C VAL A 85 -8.90 -7.91 11.42
N ARG A 86 -8.31 -6.76 11.72
CA ARG A 86 -8.05 -5.73 10.69
C ARG A 86 -7.05 -6.21 9.63
N THR A 87 -6.06 -7.05 10.03
CA THR A 87 -5.09 -7.63 9.09
C THR A 87 -5.79 -8.57 8.11
N GLU A 88 -6.68 -9.42 8.61
CA GLU A 88 -7.52 -10.30 7.79
C GLU A 88 -8.35 -9.51 6.78
N LEU A 89 -9.10 -8.50 7.25
CA LEU A 89 -9.97 -7.69 6.40
C LEU A 89 -9.18 -6.92 5.31
N ASN A 90 -8.05 -6.33 5.66
CA ASN A 90 -7.18 -5.64 4.69
C ASN A 90 -6.62 -6.62 3.64
N THR A 91 -6.33 -7.86 4.03
CA THR A 91 -5.88 -8.89 3.10
C THR A 91 -7.01 -9.32 2.15
N ILE A 92 -8.22 -9.55 2.68
CA ILE A 92 -9.40 -9.93 1.88
C ILE A 92 -9.72 -8.84 0.84
N ASP A 93 -9.71 -7.57 1.26
CA ASP A 93 -10.06 -6.41 0.43
C ASP A 93 -8.99 -5.99 -0.57
N SER A 94 -7.90 -6.75 -0.70
CA SER A 94 -6.79 -6.48 -1.62
C SER A 94 -6.62 -7.56 -2.68
N ASP A 95 -5.91 -7.25 -3.77
CA ASP A 95 -5.56 -8.19 -4.83
C ASP A 95 -4.20 -8.86 -4.57
N GLY A 96 -3.33 -8.21 -3.80
CA GLY A 96 -2.02 -8.70 -3.43
C GLY A 96 -1.45 -7.95 -2.23
N THR A 97 -0.40 -8.51 -1.64
CA THR A 97 0.22 -7.97 -0.43
C THR A 97 1.70 -7.70 -0.64
N LEU A 98 2.11 -6.46 -0.43
CA LEU A 98 3.50 -6.05 -0.30
C LEU A 98 3.89 -6.08 1.18
N VAL A 99 4.92 -6.83 1.49
CA VAL A 99 5.49 -6.94 2.83
C VAL A 99 6.85 -6.24 2.85
N LEU A 100 7.01 -5.29 3.74
CA LEU A 100 8.29 -4.64 4.00
C LEU A 100 8.85 -5.18 5.31
N SER A 101 10.12 -5.60 5.32
CA SER A 101 10.75 -6.19 6.49
C SER A 101 12.22 -5.78 6.63
N ARG A 102 12.80 -6.03 7.81
CA ARG A 102 14.24 -5.91 8.04
C ARG A 102 14.79 -7.28 8.47
N GLY A 103 15.08 -8.14 7.48
CA GLY A 103 15.57 -9.49 7.77
C GLY A 103 14.49 -10.42 8.31
N ASN A 104 14.67 -10.97 9.52
CA ASN A 104 13.73 -11.92 10.10
C ASN A 104 12.55 -11.19 10.76
N PRO A 105 11.35 -11.17 10.19
CA PRO A 105 10.21 -10.45 10.73
C PRO A 105 9.69 -11.14 11.99
N GLN A 106 9.69 -10.43 13.11
CA GLN A 106 9.14 -10.92 14.38
C GLN A 106 7.84 -10.23 14.80
N ASP A 107 7.42 -9.16 14.10
CA ASP A 107 6.31 -8.32 14.50
C ASP A 107 5.22 -8.18 13.44
N GLY A 108 4.10 -8.88 13.62
CA GLY A 108 2.90 -8.79 12.78
C GLY A 108 3.06 -9.18 11.30
N THR A 109 4.29 -9.11 10.78
CA THR A 109 4.64 -9.46 9.40
C THR A 109 4.35 -10.92 9.06
N PRO A 110 4.69 -11.92 9.94
CA PRO A 110 4.33 -13.32 9.70
C PRO A 110 2.83 -13.53 9.56
N LEU A 111 2.03 -12.83 10.36
CA LEU A 111 0.57 -12.90 10.28
C LEU A 111 0.06 -12.38 8.92
N THR A 112 0.59 -11.26 8.44
CA THR A 112 0.20 -10.68 7.14
C THR A 112 0.51 -11.65 6.00
N VAL A 113 1.70 -12.28 6.01
CA VAL A 113 2.09 -13.29 5.02
C VAL A 113 1.21 -14.53 5.11
N GLU A 114 0.94 -15.02 6.33
CA GLU A 114 0.05 -16.17 6.56
C GLU A 114 -1.35 -15.91 6.01
N ARG A 115 -1.94 -14.73 6.30
CA ARG A 115 -3.27 -14.37 5.80
C ARG A 115 -3.29 -14.23 4.28
N ALA A 116 -2.28 -13.63 3.67
CA ALA A 116 -2.17 -13.57 2.22
C ALA A 116 -2.14 -14.96 1.59
N LYS A 117 -1.35 -15.89 2.14
CA LYS A 117 -1.31 -17.27 1.68
C LYS A 117 -2.64 -18.00 1.84
N LEU A 118 -3.29 -17.83 3.01
CA LEU A 118 -4.59 -18.45 3.29
C LEU A 118 -5.66 -18.04 2.27
N HIS A 119 -5.64 -16.77 1.85
CA HIS A 119 -6.58 -16.23 0.86
C HIS A 119 -6.08 -16.33 -0.59
N GLY A 120 -4.98 -17.04 -0.84
CA GLY A 120 -4.44 -17.22 -2.20
C GLY A 120 -3.97 -15.92 -2.85
N LYS A 121 -3.63 -14.89 -2.05
CA LYS A 121 -3.20 -13.59 -2.57
C LYS A 121 -1.70 -13.61 -2.86
N PRO A 122 -1.26 -13.10 -4.02
CA PRO A 122 0.16 -12.96 -4.32
C PRO A 122 0.85 -12.05 -3.30
N THR A 123 2.06 -12.44 -2.90
CA THR A 123 2.86 -11.70 -1.92
C THR A 123 4.22 -11.35 -2.54
N LEU A 124 4.66 -10.12 -2.33
CA LEU A 124 6.01 -9.65 -2.61
C LEU A 124 6.64 -9.15 -1.31
N GLU A 125 7.87 -9.57 -1.03
CA GLU A 125 8.64 -9.11 0.12
C GLU A 125 9.79 -8.21 -0.35
N LEU A 126 9.96 -7.05 0.31
CA LEU A 126 11.08 -6.14 0.09
C LEU A 126 11.79 -5.89 1.42
N ASN A 127 13.11 -5.83 1.37
CA ASN A 127 13.95 -5.50 2.51
C ASN A 127 14.09 -3.98 2.66
N LEU A 128 13.82 -3.45 3.84
CA LEU A 128 13.94 -2.02 4.17
C LEU A 128 15.39 -1.49 4.10
N ASP A 129 16.37 -2.38 4.16
CA ASP A 129 17.79 -2.04 4.12
C ASP A 129 18.37 -2.09 2.68
N GLU A 130 17.54 -2.43 1.68
CA GLU A 130 17.96 -2.57 0.29
C GLU A 130 17.25 -1.56 -0.63
N THR A 131 17.88 -1.24 -1.74
CA THR A 131 17.24 -0.43 -2.79
C THR A 131 16.31 -1.35 -3.61
N PRO A 132 15.02 -1.07 -3.72
CA PRO A 132 14.10 -1.93 -4.44
C PRO A 132 14.31 -1.86 -5.95
N ASP A 133 14.12 -3.00 -6.62
CA ASP A 133 14.00 -3.05 -8.07
C ASP A 133 12.58 -2.60 -8.49
N VAL A 134 12.49 -1.36 -8.96
CA VAL A 134 11.22 -0.75 -9.40
C VAL A 134 10.61 -1.50 -10.58
N ALA A 135 11.44 -2.01 -11.51
CA ALA A 135 10.95 -2.74 -12.67
C ALA A 135 10.37 -4.11 -12.26
N ALA A 136 11.04 -4.82 -11.35
CA ALA A 136 10.55 -6.08 -10.81
C ALA A 136 9.24 -5.89 -10.02
N PHE A 137 9.11 -4.82 -9.24
CA PHE A 137 7.86 -4.48 -8.54
C PHE A 137 6.69 -4.32 -9.53
N TRP A 138 6.85 -3.50 -10.57
CA TRP A 138 5.79 -3.27 -11.55
C TRP A 138 5.51 -4.50 -12.44
N ALA A 139 6.52 -5.33 -12.71
CA ALA A 139 6.32 -6.61 -13.37
C ALA A 139 5.44 -7.55 -12.53
N TRP A 140 5.67 -7.59 -11.20
CA TRP A 140 4.84 -8.36 -10.26
C TRP A 140 3.41 -7.83 -10.20
N ILE A 141 3.20 -6.51 -10.08
CA ILE A 141 1.88 -5.86 -10.13
C ILE A 141 1.12 -6.25 -11.40
N SER A 142 1.79 -6.18 -12.54
CA SER A 142 1.19 -6.50 -13.86
C SER A 142 0.89 -7.99 -14.00
N LYS A 143 1.80 -8.85 -13.60
CA LYS A 143 1.66 -10.31 -13.66
C LYS A 143 0.43 -10.81 -12.91
N HIS A 144 0.13 -10.21 -11.77
CA HIS A 144 -0.96 -10.62 -10.89
C HIS A 144 -2.22 -9.72 -11.00
N ASP A 145 -2.27 -8.80 -11.97
CA ASP A 145 -3.38 -7.85 -12.19
C ASP A 145 -3.79 -7.08 -10.92
N ILE A 146 -2.81 -6.70 -10.09
CA ILE A 146 -3.04 -6.03 -8.82
C ILE A 146 -3.50 -4.59 -9.07
N ARG A 147 -4.63 -4.22 -8.48
CA ARG A 147 -5.21 -2.87 -8.48
C ARG A 147 -5.35 -2.32 -7.06
N ILE A 148 -5.56 -3.20 -6.10
CA ILE A 148 -5.67 -2.90 -4.69
C ILE A 148 -4.53 -3.63 -3.98
N LEU A 149 -3.57 -2.85 -3.47
CA LEU A 149 -2.37 -3.34 -2.85
C LEU A 149 -2.42 -3.15 -1.34
N ASN A 150 -2.47 -4.27 -0.60
CA ASN A 150 -2.24 -4.25 0.83
C ASN A 150 -0.73 -4.08 1.11
N ILE A 151 -0.38 -3.18 2.02
CA ILE A 151 1.01 -2.96 2.43
C ILE A 151 1.09 -3.18 3.93
N GLY A 152 2.00 -4.04 4.37
CA GLY A 152 2.21 -4.34 5.77
C GLY A 152 3.68 -4.62 6.10
N GLY A 153 3.99 -4.56 7.40
CA GLY A 153 5.33 -4.78 7.91
C GLY A 153 5.44 -4.44 9.38
N PRO A 154 6.66 -4.26 9.91
CA PRO A 154 6.87 -3.94 11.31
C PRO A 154 6.31 -2.56 11.70
N ARG A 155 5.90 -2.46 12.95
CA ARG A 155 5.62 -1.18 13.60
C ARG A 155 6.91 -0.46 13.99
N GLU A 156 6.82 0.84 14.30
CA GLU A 156 8.01 1.64 14.61
C GLU A 156 8.74 1.16 15.88
N SER A 157 8.01 0.67 16.89
CA SER A 157 8.60 0.16 18.13
C SER A 157 9.50 -1.07 17.93
N PHE A 158 9.37 -1.77 16.81
CA PHE A 158 10.25 -2.90 16.47
C PHE A 158 11.71 -2.46 16.25
N ALA A 159 11.92 -1.33 15.58
CA ALA A 159 13.23 -0.72 15.38
C ALA A 159 13.07 0.82 15.36
N PRO A 160 13.05 1.47 16.54
CA PRO A 160 12.75 2.89 16.67
C PRO A 160 13.68 3.77 15.80
N GLY A 161 13.08 4.65 15.00
CA GLY A 161 13.77 5.52 14.04
C GLY A 161 14.21 4.83 12.74
N ALA A 162 13.98 3.53 12.59
CA ALA A 162 14.52 2.73 11.49
C ALA A 162 13.46 1.98 10.66
N VAL A 163 12.17 2.25 10.86
CA VAL A 163 11.08 1.63 10.08
C VAL A 163 10.40 2.64 9.18
N TYR A 164 9.80 3.68 9.74
CA TYR A 164 9.02 4.65 8.98
C TYR A 164 9.80 5.33 7.86
N THR A 165 10.96 5.91 8.16
CA THR A 165 11.74 6.67 7.17
C THR A 165 12.25 5.82 6.00
N PRO A 166 12.85 4.64 6.20
CA PRO A 166 13.21 3.77 5.08
C PRO A 166 11.99 3.33 4.27
N THR A 167 10.87 2.99 4.93
CA THR A 167 9.62 2.63 4.26
C THR A 167 9.14 3.75 3.34
N ARG A 168 9.09 5.00 3.81
CA ARG A 168 8.73 6.16 2.99
C ARG A 168 9.59 6.26 1.74
N LYS A 169 10.92 6.17 1.89
CA LYS A 169 11.86 6.25 0.77
C LYS A 169 11.60 5.17 -0.29
N ILE A 170 11.37 3.94 0.15
CA ILE A 170 11.06 2.82 -0.75
C ILE A 170 9.74 3.04 -1.46
N LEU A 171 8.68 3.36 -0.70
CA LEU A 171 7.34 3.50 -1.26
C LEU A 171 7.21 4.72 -2.17
N ASP A 172 7.78 5.87 -1.81
CA ASP A 172 7.81 7.04 -2.67
C ASP A 172 8.57 6.76 -3.99
N LEU A 173 9.55 5.84 -3.97
CA LEU A 173 10.28 5.42 -5.17
C LEU A 173 9.46 4.48 -6.06
N ILE A 174 8.88 3.40 -5.48
CA ILE A 174 8.21 2.35 -6.28
C ILE A 174 6.78 2.73 -6.68
N LEU A 175 6.09 3.58 -5.91
CA LEU A 175 4.71 4.00 -6.16
C LEU A 175 4.60 5.26 -7.00
N ASP A 176 5.70 5.98 -7.27
CA ASP A 176 5.68 7.22 -8.06
C ASP A 176 5.13 6.96 -9.47
N PRO A 177 3.96 7.53 -9.82
CA PRO A 177 3.31 7.28 -11.11
C PRO A 177 4.04 7.95 -12.29
N THR A 178 5.04 8.80 -12.03
CA THR A 178 5.78 9.54 -13.06
C THR A 178 7.00 8.79 -13.57
N ARG A 179 7.39 7.71 -12.92
CA ARG A 179 8.57 6.89 -13.24
C ARG A 179 8.28 5.69 -14.12
#